data_c87fae9dd94e3e38141ee6e62d34c168
#
_entry.id   c87fae9dd94e3e38141ee6e62d34c168
#
_cell.length_a   1.000
_cell.length_b   1.000
_cell.length_c   1.000
_cell.angle_alpha   90.00
_cell.angle_beta   90.00
_cell.angle_gamma   90.00
#
_symmetry.space_group_name_H-M   'P 1'
#
loop_
_entity.id
_entity.type
_entity.pdbx_description
1 polymer ?
#
loop_
_entity_poly.entity_id
_entity_poly.type
_entity_poly.pdbx_seq_one_letter_code
_entity_poly.pdbx_strand_id
1 'polypeptide(L)'
;CIRDRVISNAHNNSTYTSPVINFNELIELKNDIVAISGGKDSHLFESLKRNNISDASRIIDSFTKYFKDDFVLEVQRTNRPDEVEYFKNILPLAVEKGIPIVATNDVLFANQDDYEVHETKVCINTSKTLNDPNREKIFSEQQYFKSSEQMENLFKDCISLIENTNEISKKCNVSFDTKEYFLPEYPVPKAVSYTHLTLPTNKA
;
A
#
# COMPACT_ATOMS: atom_id res chain seq x y z
N CYS A 1 10.72 11.11 -6.52
CA CYS A 1 9.77 10.06 -6.89
C CYS A 1 8.35 10.62 -6.89
N ILE A 2 7.49 10.19 -7.83
CA ILE A 2 6.09 10.65 -7.93
C ILE A 2 5.32 10.28 -6.67
N ARG A 3 5.48 9.04 -6.19
CA ARG A 3 4.86 8.57 -4.95
C ARG A 3 5.22 9.46 -3.76
N ASP A 4 6.48 9.89 -3.62
CA ASP A 4 6.90 10.77 -2.51
C ASP A 4 6.17 12.11 -2.56
N ARG A 5 6.01 12.68 -3.77
CA ARG A 5 5.31 13.95 -3.97
C ARG A 5 3.86 13.85 -3.54
N VAL A 6 3.18 12.75 -3.94
CA VAL A 6 1.79 12.48 -3.52
C VAL A 6 1.66 12.39 -2.01
N ILE A 7 2.52 11.58 -1.38
CA ILE A 7 2.50 11.39 0.07
C ILE A 7 2.82 12.71 0.79
N SER A 8 3.84 13.43 0.35
CA SER A 8 4.22 14.72 0.95
C SER A 8 3.11 15.76 0.82
N ASN A 9 2.47 15.85 -0.35
CA ASN A 9 1.33 16.74 -0.55
C ASN A 9 0.15 16.36 0.33
N ALA A 10 -0.15 15.05 0.45
CA ALA A 10 -1.21 14.57 1.32
C ALA A 10 -0.96 14.96 2.79
N HIS A 11 0.27 14.82 3.28
CA HIS A 11 0.63 15.24 4.63
C HIS A 11 0.54 16.77 4.82
N ASN A 12 1.01 17.55 3.85
CA ASN A 12 1.00 19.01 3.94
C ASN A 12 -0.40 19.62 3.86
N ASN A 13 -1.30 18.99 3.11
CA ASN A 13 -2.64 19.52 2.84
C ASN A 13 -3.73 18.86 3.71
N SER A 14 -3.39 17.82 4.46
CA SER A 14 -4.37 17.11 5.27
C SER A 14 -4.65 17.87 6.58
N THR A 15 -5.93 18.09 6.86
CA THR A 15 -6.44 18.54 8.17
C THR A 15 -6.74 17.38 9.12
N TYR A 16 -6.56 16.13 8.65
CA TYR A 16 -6.81 14.90 9.39
C TYR A 16 -5.52 14.33 10.00
N THR A 17 -5.66 13.49 10.99
CA THR A 17 -4.55 12.76 11.62
C THR A 17 -3.86 11.79 10.66
N SER A 18 -4.60 11.32 9.65
CA SER A 18 -4.07 10.47 8.57
C SER A 18 -4.07 11.25 7.26
N PRO A 19 -2.99 11.18 6.46
CA PRO A 19 -2.92 11.87 5.18
C PRO A 19 -3.95 11.27 4.20
N VAL A 20 -4.68 12.15 3.53
CA VAL A 20 -5.69 11.80 2.53
C VAL A 20 -5.34 12.47 1.21
N ILE A 21 -5.46 11.75 0.13
CA ILE A 21 -5.32 12.25 -1.23
C ILE A 21 -6.68 12.25 -1.94
N ASN A 22 -6.94 13.26 -2.74
CA ASN A 22 -8.10 13.29 -3.62
C ASN A 22 -7.85 12.42 -4.85
N PHE A 23 -8.89 11.71 -5.31
CA PHE A 23 -8.79 10.86 -6.51
C PHE A 23 -8.32 11.63 -7.76
N ASN A 24 -8.70 12.89 -7.93
CA ASN A 24 -8.25 13.71 -9.04
C ASN A 24 -6.74 13.98 -9.01
N GLU A 25 -6.15 14.19 -7.83
CA GLU A 25 -4.69 14.34 -7.67
C GLU A 25 -3.96 13.04 -8.00
N LEU A 26 -4.55 11.89 -7.68
CA LEU A 26 -4.01 10.59 -8.06
C LEU A 26 -4.01 10.40 -9.58
N ILE A 27 -5.07 10.84 -10.26
CA ILE A 27 -5.20 10.73 -11.72
C ILE A 27 -4.12 11.56 -12.46
N GLU A 28 -3.71 12.70 -11.93
CA GLU A 28 -2.64 13.51 -12.52
C GLU A 28 -1.32 12.76 -12.64
N LEU A 29 -1.12 11.75 -11.80
CA LEU A 29 0.12 10.96 -11.69
C LEU A 29 0.02 9.58 -12.34
N LYS A 30 -1.07 9.28 -13.02
CA LYS A 30 -1.40 7.95 -13.56
C LYS A 30 -0.37 7.34 -14.51
N ASN A 31 0.43 8.16 -15.19
CA ASN A 31 1.32 7.67 -16.27
C ASN A 31 2.56 6.93 -15.76
N ASP A 32 2.90 7.09 -14.47
CA ASP A 32 4.16 6.58 -13.91
C ASP A 32 3.94 5.70 -12.67
N ILE A 33 2.71 5.26 -12.44
CA ILE A 33 2.35 4.41 -11.31
C ILE A 33 1.41 3.27 -11.75
N VAL A 34 1.55 2.13 -11.10
CA VAL A 34 0.57 1.05 -11.15
C VAL A 34 -0.37 1.19 -9.96
N ALA A 35 -1.66 1.18 -10.23
CA ALA A 35 -2.68 1.23 -9.18
C ALA A 35 -3.12 -0.19 -8.81
N ILE A 36 -3.03 -0.51 -7.53
CA ILE A 36 -3.49 -1.78 -6.96
C ILE A 36 -4.73 -1.49 -6.11
N SER A 37 -5.78 -2.31 -6.23
CA SER A 37 -7.08 -2.04 -5.59
C SER A 37 -7.03 -1.98 -4.06
N GLY A 38 -5.96 -2.48 -3.46
CA GLY A 38 -5.81 -2.60 -2.01
C GLY A 38 -6.48 -3.86 -1.45
N GLY A 39 -5.98 -4.29 -0.29
CA GLY A 39 -6.47 -5.46 0.42
C GLY A 39 -7.68 -5.15 1.31
N LYS A 40 -7.70 -5.75 2.50
CA LYS A 40 -8.81 -5.75 3.46
C LYS A 40 -9.30 -4.34 3.87
N ASP A 41 -8.44 -3.33 3.87
CA ASP A 41 -8.81 -1.98 4.31
C ASP A 41 -9.24 -1.08 3.15
N SER A 42 -9.45 -1.65 1.96
CA SER A 42 -9.87 -0.89 0.77
C SER A 42 -11.39 -0.68 0.72
N HIS A 43 -11.80 0.41 0.06
CA HIS A 43 -13.23 0.67 -0.21
C HIS A 43 -13.87 -0.44 -1.05
N LEU A 44 -13.10 -1.07 -1.94
CA LEU A 44 -13.57 -2.19 -2.75
C LEU A 44 -13.89 -3.40 -1.88
N PHE A 45 -13.01 -3.73 -0.93
CA PHE A 45 -13.24 -4.82 0.02
C PHE A 45 -14.50 -4.57 0.87
N GLU A 46 -14.66 -3.38 1.41
CA GLU A 46 -15.84 -3.00 2.19
C GLU A 46 -17.14 -3.06 1.38
N SER A 47 -17.13 -2.66 0.11
CA SER A 47 -18.31 -2.75 -0.78
C SER A 47 -18.71 -4.20 -1.03
N LEU A 48 -17.73 -5.08 -1.31
CA LEU A 48 -17.97 -6.51 -1.51
C LEU A 48 -18.41 -7.22 -0.22
N LYS A 49 -17.84 -6.87 0.92
CA LYS A 49 -18.25 -7.39 2.24
C LYS A 49 -19.70 -7.06 2.55
N ARG A 50 -20.18 -5.89 2.16
CA ARG A 50 -21.59 -5.47 2.28
C ARG A 50 -22.49 -6.03 1.16
N ASN A 51 -21.95 -6.90 0.31
CA ASN A 51 -22.63 -7.46 -0.85
C ASN A 51 -23.15 -6.39 -1.84
N ASN A 52 -22.49 -5.24 -1.89
CA ASN A 52 -22.81 -4.14 -2.80
C ASN A 52 -22.00 -4.24 -4.10
N ILE A 53 -22.38 -5.18 -4.96
CA ILE A 53 -21.72 -5.46 -6.24
C ILE A 53 -21.73 -4.23 -7.16
N SER A 54 -22.82 -3.46 -7.15
CA SER A 54 -22.95 -2.25 -7.97
C SER A 54 -21.90 -1.19 -7.60
N ASP A 55 -21.67 -0.96 -6.31
CA ASP A 55 -20.66 -0.01 -5.85
C ASP A 55 -19.24 -0.53 -6.13
N ALA A 56 -19.00 -1.82 -5.90
CA ALA A 56 -17.74 -2.46 -6.24
C ALA A 56 -17.40 -2.31 -7.74
N SER A 57 -18.38 -2.58 -8.61
CA SER A 57 -18.24 -2.40 -10.06
C SER A 57 -17.92 -0.94 -10.42
N ARG A 58 -18.61 0.03 -9.82
CA ARG A 58 -18.36 1.46 -10.03
C ARG A 58 -16.97 1.90 -9.60
N ILE A 59 -16.47 1.38 -8.47
CA ILE A 59 -15.08 1.64 -8.01
C ILE A 59 -14.10 1.12 -9.05
N ILE A 60 -14.23 -0.15 -9.47
CA ILE A 60 -13.37 -0.77 -10.47
C ILE A 60 -13.38 0.04 -11.78
N ASP A 61 -14.55 0.40 -12.30
CA ASP A 61 -14.70 1.17 -13.54
C ASP A 61 -14.02 2.54 -13.45
N SER A 62 -14.10 3.18 -12.27
CA SER A 62 -13.44 4.47 -12.03
C SER A 62 -11.92 4.36 -12.15
N PHE A 63 -11.30 3.33 -11.59
CA PHE A 63 -9.87 3.10 -11.70
C PHE A 63 -9.47 2.67 -13.12
N THR A 64 -10.17 1.72 -13.70
CA THR A 64 -9.89 1.21 -15.06
C THR A 64 -9.97 2.31 -16.11
N LYS A 65 -10.89 3.24 -15.97
CA LYS A 65 -11.05 4.39 -16.90
C LYS A 65 -9.74 5.21 -17.02
N TYR A 66 -9.02 5.38 -15.93
CA TYR A 66 -7.85 6.27 -15.89
C TYR A 66 -6.52 5.52 -15.95
N PHE A 67 -6.40 4.36 -15.30
CA PHE A 67 -5.18 3.59 -15.23
C PHE A 67 -5.08 2.50 -16.30
N LYS A 68 -6.19 2.10 -16.92
CA LYS A 68 -6.22 1.09 -17.97
C LYS A 68 -5.48 -0.19 -17.57
N ASP A 69 -4.44 -0.59 -18.35
CA ASP A 69 -3.62 -1.77 -18.14
C ASP A 69 -2.67 -1.67 -16.91
N ASP A 70 -2.61 -0.51 -16.27
CA ASP A 70 -1.86 -0.27 -15.04
C ASP A 70 -2.76 -0.27 -13.79
N PHE A 71 -3.97 -0.78 -13.89
CA PHE A 71 -4.84 -1.11 -12.76
C PHE A 71 -4.96 -2.61 -12.59
N VAL A 72 -4.75 -3.09 -11.36
CA VAL A 72 -4.88 -4.52 -11.01
C VAL A 72 -5.67 -4.67 -9.71
N LEU A 73 -6.36 -5.79 -9.59
CA LEU A 73 -7.06 -6.17 -8.37
C LEU A 73 -6.13 -6.95 -7.46
N GLU A 74 -6.31 -6.81 -6.17
CA GLU A 74 -5.45 -7.42 -5.15
C GLU A 74 -6.22 -8.44 -4.33
N VAL A 75 -5.59 -9.57 -4.06
CA VAL A 75 -6.08 -10.57 -3.11
C VAL A 75 -4.97 -10.97 -2.15
N GLN A 76 -5.36 -11.23 -0.91
CA GLN A 76 -4.48 -11.62 0.18
C GLN A 76 -5.00 -12.92 0.81
N ARG A 77 -4.09 -13.72 1.37
CA ARG A 77 -4.40 -14.91 2.16
C ARG A 77 -3.61 -14.88 3.46
N THR A 78 -4.07 -14.05 4.37
CA THR A 78 -3.40 -13.83 5.67
C THR A 78 -4.17 -14.43 6.84
N ASN A 79 -5.18 -15.27 6.57
CA ASN A 79 -6.09 -15.86 7.57
C ASN A 79 -6.91 -14.83 8.36
N ARG A 80 -7.08 -13.63 7.83
CA ARG A 80 -8.00 -12.65 8.40
C ARG A 80 -9.44 -12.95 7.98
N PRO A 81 -10.42 -12.57 8.77
CA PRO A 81 -11.84 -12.74 8.43
C PRO A 81 -12.17 -12.12 7.07
N ASP A 82 -13.13 -12.72 6.38
CA ASP A 82 -13.74 -12.24 5.13
C ASP A 82 -12.83 -12.31 3.87
N GLU A 83 -11.54 -12.65 3.96
CA GLU A 83 -10.64 -12.74 2.80
C GLU A 83 -11.11 -13.78 1.76
N VAL A 84 -11.59 -14.93 2.25
CA VAL A 84 -12.08 -16.01 1.38
C VAL A 84 -13.34 -15.59 0.64
N GLU A 85 -14.25 -14.91 1.33
CA GLU A 85 -15.49 -14.41 0.73
C GLU A 85 -15.20 -13.27 -0.25
N TYR A 86 -14.30 -12.37 0.11
CA TYR A 86 -13.83 -11.33 -0.80
C TYR A 86 -13.28 -11.93 -2.10
N PHE A 87 -12.41 -12.94 -2.01
CA PHE A 87 -11.86 -13.60 -3.20
C PHE A 87 -12.94 -14.21 -4.09
N LYS A 88 -13.94 -14.87 -3.49
CA LYS A 88 -15.08 -15.43 -4.24
C LYS A 88 -15.89 -14.35 -4.98
N ASN A 89 -16.03 -13.19 -4.38
CA ASN A 89 -16.83 -12.10 -4.93
C ASN A 89 -16.09 -11.26 -5.97
N ILE A 90 -14.75 -11.10 -5.81
CA ILE A 90 -13.95 -10.29 -6.72
C ILE A 90 -13.61 -11.04 -8.02
N LEU A 91 -13.47 -12.36 -7.96
CA LEU A 91 -13.07 -13.17 -9.11
C LEU A 91 -14.03 -13.06 -10.31
N PRO A 92 -15.36 -13.16 -10.14
CA PRO A 92 -16.29 -12.96 -11.26
C PRO A 92 -16.19 -11.57 -11.87
N LEU A 93 -16.06 -10.53 -11.05
CA LEU A 93 -15.91 -9.15 -11.52
C LEU A 93 -14.62 -8.94 -12.31
N ALA A 94 -13.52 -9.55 -11.86
CA ALA A 94 -12.24 -9.51 -12.55
C ALA A 94 -12.33 -10.14 -13.94
N VAL A 95 -12.96 -11.31 -14.03
CA VAL A 95 -13.16 -12.03 -15.30
C VAL A 95 -14.07 -11.24 -16.23
N GLU A 96 -15.20 -10.74 -15.73
CA GLU A 96 -16.17 -9.94 -16.51
C GLU A 96 -15.52 -8.69 -17.13
N LYS A 97 -14.65 -8.02 -16.33
CA LYS A 97 -14.03 -6.75 -16.74
C LYS A 97 -12.64 -6.94 -17.38
N GLY A 98 -12.13 -8.16 -17.45
CA GLY A 98 -10.80 -8.47 -18.01
C GLY A 98 -9.64 -7.85 -17.24
N ILE A 99 -9.76 -7.72 -15.92
CA ILE A 99 -8.75 -7.07 -15.08
C ILE A 99 -7.92 -8.15 -14.37
N PRO A 100 -6.58 -8.09 -14.45
CA PRO A 100 -5.73 -9.06 -13.77
C PRO A 100 -5.83 -8.93 -12.24
N ILE A 101 -5.77 -10.07 -11.55
CA ILE A 101 -5.67 -10.14 -10.10
C ILE A 101 -4.22 -10.48 -9.74
N VAL A 102 -3.69 -9.83 -8.72
CA VAL A 102 -2.37 -10.10 -8.14
C VAL A 102 -2.48 -10.65 -6.73
N ALA A 103 -1.58 -11.56 -6.39
CA ALA A 103 -1.44 -12.07 -5.03
C ALA A 103 -0.43 -11.22 -4.28
N THR A 104 -0.83 -10.71 -3.13
CA THR A 104 0.06 -9.98 -2.24
C THR A 104 0.02 -10.52 -0.81
N ASN A 105 0.93 -10.05 0.02
CA ASN A 105 0.92 -10.30 1.45
C ASN A 105 1.07 -8.98 2.19
N ASP A 106 0.20 -8.74 3.15
CA ASP A 106 0.25 -7.55 4.02
C ASP A 106 1.34 -7.75 5.09
N VAL A 107 2.59 -7.44 4.73
CA VAL A 107 3.77 -7.73 5.56
C VAL A 107 3.92 -6.69 6.66
N LEU A 108 3.86 -7.12 7.90
CA LEU A 108 4.00 -6.28 9.10
C LEU A 108 5.25 -6.61 9.93
N PHE A 109 5.79 -7.82 9.78
CA PHE A 109 6.97 -8.30 10.51
C PHE A 109 7.79 -9.27 9.65
N ALA A 110 9.06 -9.49 10.03
CA ALA A 110 10.00 -10.24 9.21
C ALA A 110 9.75 -11.75 9.27
N ASN A 111 9.63 -12.31 10.44
CA ASN A 111 9.46 -13.76 10.65
C ASN A 111 8.13 -14.05 11.35
N GLN A 112 7.61 -15.25 11.18
CA GLN A 112 6.35 -15.64 11.81
C GLN A 112 6.39 -15.55 13.34
N ASP A 113 7.53 -15.86 13.95
CA ASP A 113 7.73 -15.78 15.40
C ASP A 113 7.71 -14.35 15.95
N ASP A 114 7.85 -13.33 15.08
CA ASP A 114 7.76 -11.92 15.47
C ASP A 114 6.32 -11.43 15.71
N TYR A 115 5.33 -12.28 15.51
CA TYR A 115 3.93 -11.92 15.69
C TYR A 115 3.60 -11.41 17.11
N GLU A 116 4.10 -12.07 18.15
CA GLU A 116 3.87 -11.64 19.52
C GLU A 116 4.50 -10.28 19.82
N VAL A 117 5.66 -10.01 19.25
CA VAL A 117 6.33 -8.70 19.35
C VAL A 117 5.50 -7.62 18.66
N HIS A 118 4.95 -7.92 17.49
CA HIS A 118 4.03 -7.01 16.78
C HIS A 118 2.77 -6.73 17.60
N GLU A 119 2.11 -7.76 18.14
CA GLU A 119 0.93 -7.64 18.99
C GLU A 119 1.22 -6.80 20.26
N THR A 120 2.42 -6.95 20.83
CA THR A 120 2.88 -6.11 21.95
C THR A 120 2.96 -4.62 21.56
N LYS A 121 3.50 -4.31 20.39
CA LYS A 121 3.52 -2.92 19.87
C LYS A 121 2.12 -2.36 19.67
N VAL A 122 1.21 -3.17 19.14
CA VAL A 122 -0.22 -2.78 18.98
C VAL A 122 -0.85 -2.50 20.34
N CYS A 123 -0.59 -3.34 21.34
CA CYS A 123 -1.07 -3.12 22.71
C CYS A 123 -0.56 -1.81 23.32
N ILE A 124 0.72 -1.50 23.14
CA ILE A 124 1.31 -0.24 23.60
C ILE A 124 0.61 0.95 22.94
N ASN A 125 0.41 0.89 21.62
CA ASN A 125 -0.22 1.97 20.85
C ASN A 125 -1.70 2.19 21.24
N THR A 126 -2.42 1.10 21.57
CA THR A 126 -3.84 1.14 21.93
C THR A 126 -4.08 1.24 23.45
N SER A 127 -3.01 1.35 24.26
CA SER A 127 -3.08 1.37 25.72
C SER A 127 -3.80 0.16 26.32
N LYS A 128 -3.56 -1.03 25.72
CA LYS A 128 -4.11 -2.32 26.18
C LYS A 128 -2.99 -3.27 26.58
N THR A 129 -3.35 -4.42 27.15
CA THR A 129 -2.40 -5.49 27.44
C THR A 129 -2.68 -6.72 26.56
N LEU A 130 -1.71 -7.62 26.41
CA LEU A 130 -1.87 -8.85 25.64
C LEU A 130 -3.00 -9.75 26.17
N ASN A 131 -3.26 -9.70 27.47
CA ASN A 131 -4.28 -10.50 28.15
C ASN A 131 -5.63 -9.78 28.29
N ASP A 132 -5.80 -8.60 27.72
CA ASP A 132 -7.06 -7.87 27.76
C ASP A 132 -8.13 -8.63 26.93
N PRO A 133 -9.24 -9.09 27.53
CA PRO A 133 -10.28 -9.83 26.83
C PRO A 133 -11.03 -8.96 25.79
N ASN A 134 -10.98 -7.64 25.94
CA ASN A 134 -11.62 -6.69 25.04
C ASN A 134 -10.68 -6.20 23.92
N ARG A 135 -9.51 -6.83 23.78
CA ARG A 135 -8.58 -6.50 22.71
C ARG A 135 -9.04 -7.09 21.38
N GLU A 136 -9.22 -6.24 20.41
CA GLU A 136 -9.45 -6.68 19.04
C GLU A 136 -8.16 -7.26 18.43
N LYS A 137 -8.23 -8.50 17.94
CA LYS A 137 -7.15 -9.16 17.20
C LYS A 137 -7.40 -8.95 15.71
N ILE A 138 -6.92 -7.82 15.20
CA ILE A 138 -7.09 -7.43 13.79
C ILE A 138 -5.99 -7.95 12.87
N PHE A 139 -4.88 -8.39 13.44
CA PHE A 139 -3.72 -8.94 12.72
C PHE A 139 -3.64 -10.46 12.88
N SER A 140 -2.88 -11.10 12.01
CA SER A 140 -2.66 -12.54 12.01
C SER A 140 -1.17 -12.89 11.95
N GLU A 141 -0.82 -14.10 12.39
CA GLU A 141 0.54 -14.66 12.30
C GLU A 141 1.01 -14.83 10.84
N GLN A 142 0.10 -14.71 9.87
CA GLN A 142 0.40 -14.90 8.46
C GLN A 142 0.87 -13.62 7.76
N GLN A 143 1.01 -12.52 8.49
CA GLN A 143 1.46 -11.22 7.94
C GLN A 143 2.98 -11.02 8.05
N TYR A 144 3.75 -12.11 7.99
CA TYR A 144 5.21 -12.08 7.92
C TYR A 144 5.73 -12.03 6.48
N PHE A 145 7.00 -11.72 6.31
CA PHE A 145 7.65 -11.68 5.01
C PHE A 145 7.90 -13.08 4.47
N LYS A 146 6.98 -13.58 3.67
CA LYS A 146 7.02 -14.92 3.08
C LYS A 146 8.04 -15.02 1.93
N SER A 147 8.67 -16.18 1.80
CA SER A 147 9.49 -16.51 0.62
C SER A 147 8.60 -16.72 -0.62
N SER A 148 9.23 -16.66 -1.82
CA SER A 148 8.52 -16.95 -3.09
C SER A 148 7.86 -18.32 -3.06
N GLU A 149 8.56 -19.34 -2.57
CA GLU A 149 8.04 -20.71 -2.46
C GLU A 149 6.82 -20.78 -1.52
N GLN A 150 6.86 -20.06 -0.40
CA GLN A 150 5.71 -19.98 0.52
C GLN A 150 4.50 -19.31 -0.12
N MET A 151 4.73 -18.24 -0.90
CA MET A 151 3.65 -17.57 -1.64
C MET A 151 3.08 -18.45 -2.75
N GLU A 152 3.91 -19.16 -3.53
CA GLU A 152 3.48 -20.11 -4.54
C GLU A 152 2.66 -21.26 -3.93
N ASN A 153 3.09 -21.82 -2.80
CA ASN A 153 2.35 -22.85 -2.09
C ASN A 153 1.00 -22.32 -1.56
N LEU A 154 0.95 -21.08 -1.08
CA LEU A 154 -0.26 -20.45 -0.58
C LEU A 154 -1.31 -20.23 -1.67
N PHE A 155 -0.88 -19.94 -2.90
CA PHE A 155 -1.73 -19.68 -4.07
C PHE A 155 -1.64 -20.79 -5.13
N LYS A 156 -1.26 -22.03 -4.76
CA LYS A 156 -1.10 -23.17 -5.68
C LYS A 156 -2.35 -23.50 -6.50
N ASP A 157 -3.53 -23.16 -5.98
CA ASP A 157 -4.82 -23.30 -6.65
C ASP A 157 -5.10 -22.21 -7.69
N CYS A 158 -4.34 -21.11 -7.64
CA CYS A 158 -4.48 -19.96 -8.54
C CYS A 158 -3.10 -19.35 -8.87
N ILE A 159 -2.20 -20.14 -9.45
CA ILE A 159 -0.80 -19.75 -9.69
C ILE A 159 -0.68 -18.52 -10.62
N SER A 160 -1.66 -18.31 -11.50
CA SER A 160 -1.72 -17.13 -12.37
C SER A 160 -1.69 -15.79 -11.61
N LEU A 161 -2.14 -15.76 -10.35
CA LEU A 161 -2.08 -14.57 -9.53
C LEU A 161 -0.64 -14.21 -9.15
N ILE A 162 0.22 -15.22 -8.94
CA ILE A 162 1.65 -15.05 -8.68
C ILE A 162 2.38 -14.63 -9.96
N GLU A 163 2.00 -15.21 -11.11
CA GLU A 163 2.53 -14.81 -12.41
C GLU A 163 2.23 -13.34 -12.71
N ASN A 164 0.99 -12.89 -12.46
CA ASN A 164 0.61 -11.47 -12.59
C ASN A 164 1.43 -10.57 -11.65
N THR A 165 1.70 -11.01 -10.42
CA THR A 165 2.56 -10.26 -9.48
C THR A 165 3.98 -10.08 -10.04
N ASN A 166 4.54 -11.12 -10.66
CA ASN A 166 5.84 -11.07 -11.32
C ASN A 166 5.83 -10.10 -12.51
N GLU A 167 4.75 -10.05 -13.31
CA GLU A 167 4.63 -9.10 -14.41
C GLU A 167 4.60 -7.64 -13.91
N ILE A 168 3.91 -7.35 -12.82
CA ILE A 168 3.96 -6.02 -12.20
C ILE A 168 5.38 -5.66 -11.76
N SER A 169 6.10 -6.59 -11.13
CA SER A 169 7.49 -6.38 -10.73
C SER A 169 8.39 -6.02 -11.92
N LYS A 170 8.21 -6.66 -13.08
CA LYS A 170 8.95 -6.35 -14.31
C LYS A 170 8.63 -4.98 -14.90
N LYS A 171 7.39 -4.50 -14.72
CA LYS A 171 6.98 -3.13 -15.14
C LYS A 171 7.62 -2.05 -14.27
N CYS A 172 7.92 -2.33 -12.99
CA CYS A 172 8.43 -1.35 -12.04
C CYS A 172 9.95 -1.19 -12.19
N ASN A 173 10.39 -0.14 -12.88
CA ASN A 173 11.80 0.20 -13.06
C ASN A 173 12.09 1.59 -12.49
N VAL A 174 12.81 1.63 -11.37
CA VAL A 174 13.21 2.89 -10.72
C VAL A 174 14.71 2.93 -10.56
N SER A 175 15.34 4.00 -10.99
CA SER A 175 16.75 4.30 -10.75
C SER A 175 16.90 5.57 -9.91
N PHE A 176 17.82 5.54 -8.95
CA PHE A 176 18.16 6.71 -8.15
C PHE A 176 19.55 7.19 -8.56
N ASP A 177 19.67 8.47 -8.92
CA ASP A 177 20.97 9.09 -9.05
C ASP A 177 21.48 9.50 -7.67
N THR A 178 22.49 8.78 -7.19
CA THR A 178 23.13 9.04 -5.90
C THR A 178 24.38 9.87 -6.00
N LYS A 179 24.75 10.35 -7.21
CA LYS A 179 25.98 11.12 -7.47
C LYS A 179 25.76 12.62 -7.34
N GLU A 180 24.53 13.09 -7.56
CA GLU A 180 24.18 14.49 -7.42
C GLU A 180 23.68 14.81 -6.00
N TYR A 181 24.24 15.85 -5.42
CA TYR A 181 23.81 16.37 -4.11
C TYR A 181 22.97 17.62 -4.34
N PHE A 182 21.69 17.53 -4.00
CA PHE A 182 20.79 18.68 -4.02
C PHE A 182 20.77 19.33 -2.66
N LEU A 183 21.40 20.50 -2.53
CA LEU A 183 21.28 21.31 -1.33
C LEU A 183 20.06 22.23 -1.48
N PRO A 184 19.22 22.38 -0.44
CA PRO A 184 18.10 23.30 -0.49
C PRO A 184 18.61 24.75 -0.62
N GLU A 185 18.14 25.48 -1.65
CA GLU A 185 18.35 26.91 -1.74
C GLU A 185 17.40 27.63 -0.79
N TYR A 186 17.95 28.23 0.25
CA TYR A 186 17.17 29.05 1.15
C TYR A 186 17.18 30.51 0.64
N PRO A 187 16.02 31.14 0.34
CA PRO A 187 15.97 32.52 -0.11
C PRO A 187 16.35 33.45 1.04
N VAL A 188 17.56 33.97 0.97
CA VAL A 188 18.08 34.92 1.98
C VAL A 188 17.72 36.34 1.56
N PRO A 189 17.15 37.18 2.43
CA PRO A 189 16.96 38.60 2.15
C PRO A 189 18.30 39.28 1.81
N LYS A 190 18.31 40.13 0.81
CA LYS A 190 19.54 40.77 0.26
C LYS A 190 20.42 41.50 1.28
N ALA A 191 19.96 41.70 2.49
CA ALA A 191 20.68 42.43 3.56
C ALA A 191 21.34 41.49 4.61
N VAL A 192 21.29 40.18 4.44
CA VAL A 192 21.82 39.21 5.44
C VAL A 192 23.11 38.59 4.92
N SER A 193 24.20 38.72 5.70
CA SER A 193 25.47 38.08 5.40
C SER A 193 25.38 36.57 5.56
N TYR A 194 25.89 35.83 4.58
CA TYR A 194 25.91 34.35 4.50
C TYR A 194 26.58 33.65 5.72
N THR A 195 27.37 34.37 6.48
CA THR A 195 28.17 33.80 7.58
C THR A 195 27.35 33.29 8.77
N HIS A 196 26.07 33.66 8.89
CA HIS A 196 25.21 33.23 10.01
C HIS A 196 24.26 32.06 9.66
N LEU A 197 24.22 31.63 8.39
CA LEU A 197 23.30 30.60 7.90
C LEU A 197 24.02 29.29 7.50
N THR A 198 25.32 29.22 7.58
CA THR A 198 26.04 27.97 7.40
C THR A 198 25.98 27.16 8.70
N LEU A 199 25.26 26.03 8.65
CA LEU A 199 25.37 25.01 9.68
C LEU A 199 26.86 24.64 9.88
N PRO A 200 27.37 24.47 11.12
CA PRO A 200 28.73 24.02 11.33
C PRO A 200 28.88 22.63 10.67
N THR A 201 29.64 22.58 9.58
CA THR A 201 30.07 21.29 9.02
C THR A 201 30.99 20.64 10.03
N ASN A 202 30.54 19.60 10.71
CA ASN A 202 31.42 18.73 11.47
C ASN A 202 32.43 18.14 10.47
N LYS A 203 33.66 18.67 10.49
CA LYS A 203 34.80 17.96 9.94
C LYS A 203 35.10 16.79 10.87
N ALA A 204 34.72 15.58 10.40
CA ALA A 204 35.31 14.35 10.92
C ALA A 204 36.71 14.18 10.34
#